data_ff79232ce0093b35b7b54908e67cb62e
#
_entry.id   ff79232ce0093b35b7b54908e67cb62e
#
_cell.length_a   1.000
_cell.length_b   1.000
_cell.length_c   1.000
_cell.angle_alpha   90.00
_cell.angle_beta   90.00
_cell.angle_gamma   90.00
#
_symmetry.space_group_name_H-M   'P 1'
#
loop_
_entity.id
_entity.type
_entity.pdbx_description
1 polymer ?
#
loop_
_entity_poly.entity_id
_entity_poly.type
_entity_poly.pdbx_seq_one_letter_code
_entity_poly.pdbx_strand_id
1 'polypeptide(L)'
;AVSSIVVAGLYLYVDIDGHLVVPLVPLKMAYPYLPKYLFIPLMILIIVGGANAVNLTDGMDSLATVPLMTCAMFVGIVAYIGGDQELAAKLKIPNLSHEIKELAIISALVISAGVAFLKYNSPPALIYMGDLGALALGSMISAMFIFVKAELFLPIVGGVFVFSVLSSIIQRTFFKFIMWKKGRTKAERYRFFLRSPYHHHLQKLWTYSEDKQDIISVWLILQNKLGLNPVPEENKLLTPQEVNS
;
A
#
# COMPACT_ATOMS: atom_id res chain seq x y z
N ALA A 1 13.50 2.72 -15.15
CA ALA A 1 14.70 3.51 -15.52
C ALA A 1 14.97 4.65 -14.54
N VAL A 2 14.01 5.56 -14.32
CA VAL A 2 14.19 6.70 -13.37
C VAL A 2 14.48 6.20 -11.94
N SER A 3 13.72 5.23 -11.44
CA SER A 3 13.95 4.64 -10.11
C SER A 3 15.34 4.00 -9.99
N SER A 4 15.82 3.36 -11.04
CA SER A 4 17.14 2.75 -11.06
C SER A 4 18.25 3.80 -11.01
N ILE A 5 18.06 4.92 -11.71
CA ILE A 5 19.01 6.06 -11.70
C ILE A 5 19.02 6.72 -10.30
N VAL A 6 17.84 6.92 -9.71
CA VAL A 6 17.71 7.50 -8.35
C VAL A 6 18.41 6.59 -7.33
N VAL A 7 18.13 5.28 -7.35
CA VAL A 7 18.76 4.32 -6.43
C VAL A 7 20.27 4.23 -6.64
N ALA A 8 20.74 4.23 -7.89
CA ALA A 8 22.16 4.25 -8.18
C ALA A 8 22.82 5.56 -7.70
N GLY A 9 22.16 6.70 -7.92
CA GLY A 9 22.61 7.99 -7.40
C GLY A 9 22.67 8.01 -5.87
N LEU A 10 21.61 7.58 -5.19
CA LEU A 10 21.58 7.46 -3.74
C LEU A 10 22.69 6.56 -3.22
N TYR A 11 22.90 5.44 -3.88
CA TYR A 11 23.95 4.49 -3.49
C TYR A 11 25.37 5.06 -3.64
N LEU A 12 25.62 5.84 -4.70
CA LEU A 12 26.95 6.43 -4.97
C LEU A 12 27.24 7.65 -4.08
N TYR A 13 26.20 8.42 -3.70
CA TYR A 13 26.37 9.68 -2.96
C TYR A 13 26.14 9.56 -1.45
N VAL A 14 25.34 8.62 -0.98
CA VAL A 14 24.89 8.54 0.43
C VAL A 14 25.56 7.39 1.19
N ASP A 15 26.43 6.59 0.56
CA ASP A 15 27.11 5.42 1.15
C ASP A 15 26.14 4.57 2.00
N ILE A 16 25.00 4.21 1.40
CA ILE A 16 23.97 3.44 2.10
C ILE A 16 24.52 2.05 2.41
N ASP A 17 24.70 1.79 3.69
CA ASP A 17 25.09 0.49 4.22
C ASP A 17 24.00 -0.56 3.95
N GLY A 18 24.41 -1.73 3.44
CA GLY A 18 23.50 -2.84 3.09
C GLY A 18 22.90 -3.59 4.28
N HIS A 19 23.01 -3.07 5.50
CA HIS A 19 22.35 -3.65 6.66
C HIS A 19 20.86 -3.29 6.70
N LEU A 20 20.03 -4.31 6.84
CA LEU A 20 18.57 -4.16 6.99
C LEU A 20 18.17 -4.23 8.45
N VAL A 21 17.20 -3.41 8.87
CA VAL A 21 16.58 -3.52 10.19
C VAL A 21 15.33 -4.39 10.08
N VAL A 22 15.37 -5.58 10.72
CA VAL A 22 14.23 -6.50 10.71
C VAL A 22 13.27 -6.14 11.84
N PRO A 23 11.99 -5.84 11.52
CA PRO A 23 10.98 -5.55 12.55
C PRO A 23 10.73 -6.74 13.45
N LEU A 24 10.39 -6.48 14.72
CA LEU A 24 10.01 -7.47 15.74
C LEU A 24 11.10 -8.46 16.16
N VAL A 25 12.35 -8.29 15.72
CA VAL A 25 13.49 -9.13 16.10
C VAL A 25 14.41 -8.33 17.02
N PRO A 26 14.96 -8.93 18.10
CA PRO A 26 15.93 -8.23 18.95
C PRO A 26 17.11 -7.71 18.14
N LEU A 27 17.54 -6.48 18.42
CA LEU A 27 18.56 -5.75 17.66
C LEU A 27 19.86 -6.54 17.41
N LYS A 28 20.26 -7.44 18.32
CA LYS A 28 21.45 -8.29 18.13
C LYS A 28 21.35 -9.28 16.95
N MET A 29 20.13 -9.62 16.51
CA MET A 29 19.86 -10.52 15.37
C MET A 29 19.23 -9.77 14.17
N ALA A 30 18.94 -8.49 14.34
CA ALA A 30 18.08 -7.71 13.42
C ALA A 30 18.87 -6.99 12.32
N TYR A 31 20.15 -7.33 12.10
CA TYR A 31 21.02 -6.65 11.14
C TYR A 31 21.64 -7.59 10.11
N PRO A 32 20.82 -8.29 9.29
CA PRO A 32 21.38 -9.04 8.19
C PRO A 32 22.01 -8.08 7.17
N TYR A 33 23.25 -8.37 6.79
CA TYR A 33 23.93 -7.67 5.71
C TYR A 33 23.46 -8.24 4.37
N LEU A 34 22.90 -7.38 3.52
CA LEU A 34 22.54 -7.73 2.16
C LEU A 34 23.64 -7.24 1.20
N PRO A 35 24.28 -8.13 0.42
CA PRO A 35 25.28 -7.71 -0.56
C PRO A 35 24.67 -6.75 -1.58
N LYS A 36 25.49 -5.82 -2.07
CA LYS A 36 25.09 -4.71 -2.96
C LYS A 36 24.26 -5.14 -4.17
N TYR A 37 24.60 -6.28 -4.77
CA TYR A 37 23.88 -6.81 -5.94
C TYR A 37 22.45 -7.30 -5.63
N LEU A 38 22.11 -7.56 -4.37
CA LEU A 38 20.76 -7.87 -3.91
C LEU A 38 20.08 -6.65 -3.31
N PHE A 39 20.85 -5.77 -2.65
CA PHE A 39 20.31 -4.57 -2.01
C PHE A 39 19.72 -3.58 -3.03
N ILE A 40 20.47 -3.29 -4.12
CA ILE A 40 19.99 -2.34 -5.14
C ILE A 40 18.66 -2.79 -5.80
N PRO A 41 18.51 -4.04 -6.29
CA PRO A 41 17.22 -4.51 -6.80
C PRO A 41 16.09 -4.44 -5.77
N LEU A 42 16.37 -4.71 -4.50
CA LEU A 42 15.40 -4.59 -3.41
C LEU A 42 14.92 -3.14 -3.25
N MET A 43 15.83 -2.16 -3.24
CA MET A 43 15.48 -0.74 -3.14
C MET A 43 14.63 -0.28 -4.34
N ILE A 44 15.00 -0.71 -5.54
CA ILE A 44 14.20 -0.43 -6.74
C ILE A 44 12.78 -1.02 -6.59
N LEU A 45 12.68 -2.25 -6.11
CA LEU A 45 11.41 -2.91 -5.88
C LEU A 45 10.56 -2.16 -4.84
N ILE A 46 11.17 -1.68 -3.76
CA ILE A 46 10.49 -0.92 -2.70
C ILE A 46 9.95 0.40 -3.25
N ILE A 47 10.76 1.16 -4.00
CA ILE A 47 10.32 2.46 -4.56
C ILE A 47 9.21 2.25 -5.61
N VAL A 48 9.44 1.35 -6.57
CA VAL A 48 8.45 1.07 -7.62
C VAL A 48 7.19 0.43 -7.04
N GLY A 49 7.38 -0.51 -6.12
CA GLY A 49 6.28 -1.19 -5.43
C GLY A 49 5.45 -0.23 -4.60
N GLY A 50 6.08 0.63 -3.81
CA GLY A 50 5.41 1.63 -2.99
C GLY A 50 4.66 2.67 -3.82
N ALA A 51 5.28 3.19 -4.88
CA ALA A 51 4.62 4.11 -5.80
C ALA A 51 3.33 3.50 -6.40
N ASN A 52 3.43 2.28 -6.93
CA ASN A 52 2.27 1.59 -7.51
C ASN A 52 1.24 1.18 -6.44
N ALA A 53 1.67 0.85 -5.22
CA ALA A 53 0.77 0.48 -4.15
C ALA A 53 -0.09 1.67 -3.69
N VAL A 54 0.50 2.85 -3.58
CA VAL A 54 -0.22 4.09 -3.28
C VAL A 54 -1.19 4.41 -4.42
N ASN A 55 -0.76 4.36 -5.67
CA ASN A 55 -1.61 4.61 -6.83
C ASN A 55 -2.80 3.65 -6.91
N LEU A 56 -2.59 2.35 -6.65
CA LEU A 56 -3.69 1.37 -6.58
C LEU A 56 -4.66 1.62 -5.43
N THR A 57 -4.22 2.29 -4.37
CA THR A 57 -5.05 2.59 -3.20
C THR A 57 -5.83 3.89 -3.38
N ASP A 58 -5.36 4.81 -4.22
CA ASP A 58 -5.98 6.12 -4.51
C ASP A 58 -7.23 5.98 -5.41
N GLY A 59 -8.08 5.03 -5.10
CA GLY A 59 -9.32 4.74 -5.83
C GLY A 59 -10.60 5.21 -5.12
N MET A 60 -10.48 5.79 -3.93
CA MET A 60 -11.59 6.34 -3.14
C MET A 60 -11.12 7.58 -2.38
N ASP A 61 -12.07 8.46 -2.09
CA ASP A 61 -11.89 9.71 -1.35
C ASP A 61 -11.14 9.46 -0.03
N SER A 62 -10.06 10.18 0.22
CA SER A 62 -9.21 10.13 1.42
C SER A 62 -8.46 8.82 1.69
N LEU A 63 -8.71 7.75 0.94
CA LEU A 63 -8.22 6.40 1.25
C LEU A 63 -6.69 6.30 1.18
N ALA A 64 -6.03 6.99 0.26
CA ALA A 64 -4.57 7.00 0.14
C ALA A 64 -3.93 8.05 1.05
N THR A 65 -4.58 9.19 1.26
CA THR A 65 -4.01 10.35 1.97
C THR A 65 -3.70 10.04 3.42
N VAL A 66 -4.63 9.42 4.16
CA VAL A 66 -4.47 9.11 5.58
C VAL A 66 -3.32 8.12 5.83
N PRO A 67 -3.23 6.97 5.14
CA PRO A 67 -2.08 6.07 5.29
C PRO A 67 -0.75 6.69 4.88
N LEU A 68 -0.72 7.58 3.85
CA LEU A 68 0.50 8.33 3.50
C LEU A 68 0.98 9.21 4.66
N MET A 69 0.07 9.94 5.30
CA MET A 69 0.40 10.77 6.47
C MET A 69 0.90 9.90 7.64
N THR A 70 0.30 8.71 7.85
CA THR A 70 0.74 7.76 8.88
C THR A 70 2.17 7.26 8.59
N CYS A 71 2.47 6.91 7.35
CA CYS A 71 3.82 6.55 6.93
C CYS A 71 4.82 7.69 7.12
N ALA A 72 4.45 8.91 6.74
CA ALA A 72 5.28 10.09 6.94
C ALA A 72 5.55 10.34 8.44
N MET A 73 4.53 10.20 9.29
CA MET A 73 4.67 10.37 10.74
C MET A 73 5.65 9.32 11.32
N PHE A 74 5.53 8.08 10.92
CA PHE A 74 6.46 7.03 11.34
C PHE A 74 7.90 7.35 10.95
N VAL A 75 8.14 7.72 9.68
CA VAL A 75 9.47 8.10 9.20
C VAL A 75 10.01 9.30 9.95
N GLY A 76 9.18 10.33 10.17
CA GLY A 76 9.58 11.54 10.90
C GLY A 76 10.02 11.24 12.34
N ILE A 77 9.31 10.37 13.04
CA ILE A 77 9.65 9.93 14.39
C ILE A 77 10.97 9.14 14.37
N VAL A 78 11.12 8.18 13.47
CA VAL A 78 12.35 7.37 13.35
C VAL A 78 13.56 8.22 12.96
N ALA A 79 13.38 9.17 12.03
CA ALA A 79 14.43 10.11 11.62
C ALA A 79 14.88 11.01 12.78
N TYR A 80 13.92 11.54 13.53
CA TYR A 80 14.23 12.41 14.68
C TYR A 80 14.98 11.68 15.79
N ILE A 81 14.51 10.49 16.16
CA ILE A 81 15.11 9.66 17.23
C ILE A 81 16.45 9.08 16.76
N GLY A 82 16.49 8.49 15.55
CA GLY A 82 17.68 7.83 15.03
C GLY A 82 18.83 8.80 14.70
N GLY A 83 18.51 10.05 14.35
CA GLY A 83 19.51 11.10 14.14
C GLY A 83 20.01 11.77 15.44
N ASP A 84 19.49 11.40 16.59
CA ASP A 84 19.94 11.87 17.90
C ASP A 84 20.70 10.78 18.66
N GLN A 85 22.01 10.99 18.89
CA GLN A 85 22.87 9.97 19.50
C GLN A 85 22.41 9.55 20.89
N GLU A 86 21.96 10.51 21.72
CA GLU A 86 21.51 10.19 23.09
C GLU A 86 20.18 9.42 23.07
N LEU A 87 19.20 9.87 22.26
CA LEU A 87 17.91 9.22 22.15
C LEU A 87 18.04 7.84 21.51
N ALA A 88 18.83 7.70 20.45
CA ALA A 88 19.08 6.43 19.81
C ALA A 88 19.72 5.42 20.78
N ALA A 89 20.72 5.85 21.56
CA ALA A 89 21.37 5.00 22.56
C ALA A 89 20.40 4.58 23.68
N LYS A 90 19.59 5.52 24.22
CA LYS A 90 18.59 5.24 25.26
C LYS A 90 17.52 4.24 24.80
N LEU A 91 17.06 4.37 23.55
CA LEU A 91 16.01 3.52 22.98
C LEU A 91 16.58 2.27 22.29
N LYS A 92 17.90 2.11 22.26
CA LYS A 92 18.60 1.00 21.58
C LYS A 92 18.21 0.88 20.10
N ILE A 93 18.02 2.02 19.45
CA ILE A 93 17.73 2.12 18.01
C ILE A 93 19.04 2.38 17.27
N PRO A 94 19.18 1.97 16.01
CA PRO A 94 20.35 2.30 15.19
C PRO A 94 20.61 3.80 15.20
N ASN A 95 21.86 4.19 15.48
CA ASN A 95 22.28 5.56 15.33
C ASN A 95 22.42 5.86 13.82
N LEU A 96 21.59 6.76 13.35
CA LEU A 96 21.64 7.27 11.98
C LEU A 96 22.53 8.55 11.94
N SER A 97 22.92 9.00 10.74
CA SER A 97 23.65 10.27 10.66
C SER A 97 22.76 11.42 11.14
N HIS A 98 23.37 12.47 11.72
CA HIS A 98 22.65 13.63 12.22
C HIS A 98 21.81 14.33 11.15
N GLU A 99 22.25 14.30 9.90
CA GLU A 99 21.56 14.87 8.73
C GLU A 99 20.19 14.25 8.49
N ILE A 100 19.98 13.00 8.92
CA ILE A 100 18.70 12.30 8.77
C ILE A 100 17.57 12.96 9.57
N LYS A 101 17.90 13.76 10.60
CA LYS A 101 16.88 14.58 11.30
C LYS A 101 16.10 15.51 10.38
N GLU A 102 16.67 15.95 9.27
CA GLU A 102 16.00 16.80 8.29
C GLU A 102 14.79 16.11 7.65
N LEU A 103 14.80 14.78 7.57
CA LEU A 103 13.63 14.03 7.10
C LEU A 103 12.41 14.21 8.01
N ALA A 104 12.59 14.54 9.28
CA ALA A 104 11.47 14.86 10.16
C ALA A 104 10.75 16.15 9.73
N ILE A 105 11.49 17.12 9.18
CA ILE A 105 10.92 18.35 8.62
C ILE A 105 10.11 18.02 7.37
N ILE A 106 10.69 17.22 6.46
CA ILE A 106 9.99 16.77 5.25
C ILE A 106 8.72 15.98 5.62
N SER A 107 8.81 15.11 6.62
CA SER A 107 7.65 14.37 7.12
C SER A 107 6.55 15.28 7.64
N ALA A 108 6.91 16.32 8.40
CA ALA A 108 5.97 17.31 8.91
C ALA A 108 5.30 18.11 7.76
N LEU A 109 6.05 18.43 6.71
CA LEU A 109 5.51 19.09 5.52
C LEU A 109 4.50 18.19 4.79
N VAL A 110 4.81 16.90 4.62
CA VAL A 110 3.89 15.92 4.00
C VAL A 110 2.60 15.81 4.81
N ILE A 111 2.71 15.72 6.14
CA ILE A 111 1.55 15.65 7.04
C ILE A 111 0.72 16.92 6.94
N SER A 112 1.34 18.09 7.00
CA SER A 112 0.66 19.38 6.93
C SER A 112 -0.07 19.57 5.60
N ALA A 113 0.60 19.22 4.49
CA ALA A 113 0.00 19.22 3.16
C ALA A 113 -1.16 18.24 3.05
N GLY A 114 -1.00 17.03 3.63
CA GLY A 114 -2.03 16.01 3.70
C GLY A 114 -3.28 16.46 4.47
N VAL A 115 -3.11 17.13 5.62
CA VAL A 115 -4.23 17.69 6.39
C VAL A 115 -4.96 18.77 5.58
N ALA A 116 -4.23 19.66 4.91
CA ALA A 116 -4.84 20.68 4.05
C ALA A 116 -5.57 20.04 2.86
N PHE A 117 -4.99 19.03 2.23
CA PHE A 117 -5.59 18.29 1.13
C PHE A 117 -6.86 17.55 1.56
N LEU A 118 -6.87 16.91 2.74
CA LEU A 118 -8.02 16.19 3.27
C LEU A 118 -9.27 17.07 3.39
N LYS A 119 -9.11 18.35 3.64
CA LYS A 119 -10.25 19.30 3.70
C LYS A 119 -11.09 19.29 2.40
N TYR A 120 -10.45 19.05 1.26
CA TYR A 120 -11.09 19.05 -0.05
C TYR A 120 -11.22 17.63 -0.66
N ASN A 121 -10.47 16.68 -0.14
CA ASN A 121 -10.49 15.28 -0.60
C ASN A 121 -11.37 14.37 0.29
N SER A 122 -11.96 14.90 1.40
CA SER A 122 -12.94 14.17 2.20
C SER A 122 -14.25 13.96 1.44
N PRO A 123 -14.97 12.83 1.67
CA PRO A 123 -16.21 12.54 0.95
C PRO A 123 -17.32 13.59 1.20
N PRO A 124 -18.00 14.09 0.15
CA PRO A 124 -17.73 13.91 -1.28
C PRO A 124 -16.52 14.75 -1.73
N ALA A 125 -15.54 14.11 -2.38
CA ALA A 125 -14.29 14.80 -2.73
C ALA A 125 -14.49 15.85 -3.81
N LEU A 126 -13.93 17.05 -3.56
CA LEU A 126 -13.89 18.17 -4.54
C LEU A 126 -12.63 18.12 -5.40
N ILE A 127 -11.54 17.55 -4.87
CA ILE A 127 -10.26 17.40 -5.58
C ILE A 127 -9.72 16.00 -5.37
N TYR A 128 -8.98 15.49 -6.34
CA TYR A 128 -8.36 14.16 -6.34
C TYR A 128 -6.85 14.28 -6.47
N MET A 129 -6.11 13.35 -5.86
CA MET A 129 -4.65 13.29 -5.93
C MET A 129 -4.18 12.95 -7.35
N GLY A 130 -4.86 12.00 -7.98
CA GLY A 130 -4.54 11.50 -9.32
C GLY A 130 -3.23 10.69 -9.38
N ASP A 131 -3.01 10.04 -10.52
CA ASP A 131 -1.87 9.13 -10.72
C ASP A 131 -0.52 9.81 -10.47
N LEU A 132 -0.37 11.07 -10.92
CA LEU A 132 0.89 11.80 -10.75
C LEU A 132 1.20 12.05 -9.28
N GLY A 133 0.23 12.52 -8.51
CA GLY A 133 0.38 12.77 -7.07
C GLY A 133 0.62 11.47 -6.29
N ALA A 134 -0.17 10.45 -6.57
CA ALA A 134 -0.06 9.16 -5.90
C ALA A 134 1.30 8.48 -6.16
N LEU A 135 1.77 8.45 -7.42
CA LEU A 135 3.09 7.91 -7.77
C LEU A 135 4.23 8.72 -7.16
N ALA A 136 4.14 10.05 -7.18
CA ALA A 136 5.16 10.93 -6.61
C ALA A 136 5.28 10.76 -5.09
N LEU A 137 4.16 10.83 -4.37
CA LEU A 137 4.14 10.67 -2.91
C LEU A 137 4.51 9.25 -2.49
N GLY A 138 4.04 8.23 -3.21
CA GLY A 138 4.38 6.84 -2.92
C GLY A 138 5.88 6.55 -3.10
N SER A 139 6.50 7.07 -4.16
CA SER A 139 7.95 6.93 -4.37
C SER A 139 8.76 7.72 -3.33
N MET A 140 8.32 8.93 -2.99
CA MET A 140 8.97 9.77 -1.98
C MET A 140 8.93 9.10 -0.59
N ILE A 141 7.78 8.64 -0.13
CA ILE A 141 7.66 7.94 1.16
C ILE A 141 8.53 6.68 1.16
N SER A 142 8.52 5.89 0.08
CA SER A 142 9.35 4.68 -0.02
C SER A 142 10.84 5.01 0.08
N ALA A 143 11.29 6.07 -0.58
CA ALA A 143 12.67 6.55 -0.47
C ALA A 143 13.00 7.00 0.97
N MET A 144 12.09 7.70 1.63
CA MET A 144 12.28 8.14 3.02
C MET A 144 12.43 6.93 3.98
N PHE A 145 11.66 5.85 3.78
CA PHE A 145 11.85 4.59 4.54
C PHE A 145 13.23 3.98 4.34
N ILE A 146 13.79 4.05 3.13
CA ILE A 146 15.14 3.59 2.83
C ILE A 146 16.18 4.44 3.58
N PHE A 147 16.05 5.76 3.58
CA PHE A 147 16.98 6.66 4.27
C PHE A 147 17.03 6.42 5.78
N VAL A 148 15.87 6.15 6.41
CA VAL A 148 15.83 5.86 7.86
C VAL A 148 16.10 4.39 8.18
N LYS A 149 16.53 3.58 7.19
CA LYS A 149 16.80 2.13 7.33
C LYS A 149 15.60 1.35 7.91
N ALA A 150 14.41 1.75 7.54
CA ALA A 150 13.16 1.15 8.00
C ALA A 150 12.39 0.48 6.84
N GLU A 151 13.08 -0.01 5.82
CA GLU A 151 12.50 -0.55 4.58
C GLU A 151 11.51 -1.68 4.86
N LEU A 152 11.86 -2.57 5.78
CA LEU A 152 11.02 -3.71 6.14
C LEU A 152 9.84 -3.34 7.04
N PHE A 153 9.82 -2.11 7.58
CA PHE A 153 8.65 -1.59 8.29
C PHE A 153 7.58 -1.01 7.35
N LEU A 154 7.96 -0.63 6.13
CA LEU A 154 7.02 -0.08 5.14
C LEU A 154 5.78 -0.97 4.91
N PRO A 155 5.90 -2.30 4.73
CA PRO A 155 4.74 -3.17 4.60
C PRO A 155 3.84 -3.22 5.84
N ILE A 156 4.38 -3.00 7.02
CA ILE A 156 3.64 -3.02 8.28
C ILE A 156 2.89 -1.69 8.47
N VAL A 157 3.62 -0.57 8.39
CA VAL A 157 3.07 0.78 8.58
C VAL A 157 2.13 1.14 7.42
N GLY A 158 2.52 0.78 6.20
CA GLY A 158 1.73 0.94 4.97
C GLY A 158 0.81 -0.25 4.66
N GLY A 159 0.34 -0.98 5.68
CA GLY A 159 -0.45 -2.21 5.52
C GLY A 159 -1.66 -2.06 4.60
N VAL A 160 -2.31 -0.89 4.58
CA VAL A 160 -3.43 -0.58 3.67
C VAL A 160 -2.98 -0.67 2.21
N PHE A 161 -1.80 -0.15 1.88
CA PHE A 161 -1.23 -0.21 0.53
C PHE A 161 -0.91 -1.65 0.13
N VAL A 162 -0.26 -2.40 1.04
CA VAL A 162 0.06 -3.82 0.81
C VAL A 162 -1.21 -4.64 0.58
N PHE A 163 -2.23 -4.40 1.39
CA PHE A 163 -3.50 -5.12 1.27
C PHE A 163 -4.21 -4.82 -0.06
N SER A 164 -4.18 -3.57 -0.53
CA SER A 164 -4.71 -3.18 -1.85
C SER A 164 -4.00 -3.91 -2.98
N VAL A 165 -2.67 -3.97 -2.94
CA VAL A 165 -1.85 -4.68 -3.94
C VAL A 165 -2.12 -6.19 -3.89
N LEU A 166 -2.07 -6.80 -2.70
CA LEU A 166 -2.29 -8.23 -2.53
C LEU A 166 -3.67 -8.66 -3.03
N SER A 167 -4.72 -7.89 -2.71
CA SER A 167 -6.07 -8.17 -3.20
C SER A 167 -6.15 -8.16 -4.74
N SER A 168 -5.42 -7.26 -5.38
CA SER A 168 -5.34 -7.16 -6.84
C SER A 168 -4.55 -8.31 -7.45
N ILE A 169 -3.44 -8.73 -6.83
CA ILE A 169 -2.64 -9.87 -7.27
C ILE A 169 -3.45 -11.16 -7.13
N ILE A 170 -4.08 -11.37 -5.98
CA ILE A 170 -4.93 -12.55 -5.73
C ILE A 170 -6.03 -12.65 -6.78
N GLN A 171 -6.76 -11.55 -7.03
CA GLN A 171 -7.83 -11.52 -8.02
C GLN A 171 -7.32 -11.89 -9.43
N ARG A 172 -6.20 -11.29 -9.86
CA ARG A 172 -5.62 -11.55 -11.20
C ARG A 172 -5.11 -12.99 -11.33
N THR A 173 -4.45 -13.49 -10.29
CA THR A 173 -3.91 -14.85 -10.29
C THR A 173 -5.04 -15.88 -10.29
N PHE A 174 -6.07 -15.67 -9.47
CA PHE A 174 -7.25 -16.50 -9.44
C PHE A 174 -7.98 -16.51 -10.80
N PHE A 175 -8.17 -15.34 -11.41
CA PHE A 175 -8.79 -15.24 -12.73
C PHE A 175 -8.00 -16.01 -13.79
N LYS A 176 -6.67 -15.84 -13.83
CA LYS A 176 -5.79 -16.58 -14.77
C LYS A 176 -5.88 -18.09 -14.55
N PHE A 177 -5.89 -18.53 -13.30
CA PHE A 177 -6.00 -19.95 -12.94
C PHE A 177 -7.33 -20.57 -13.42
N ILE A 178 -8.45 -19.89 -13.17
CA ILE A 178 -9.76 -20.35 -13.64
C ILE A 178 -9.84 -20.31 -15.17
N MET A 179 -9.30 -19.27 -15.81
CA MET A 179 -9.26 -19.16 -17.27
C MET A 179 -8.48 -20.33 -17.89
N TRP A 180 -7.33 -20.70 -17.31
CA TRP A 180 -6.54 -21.84 -17.77
C TRP A 180 -7.26 -23.18 -17.56
N LYS A 181 -7.96 -23.36 -16.45
CA LYS A 181 -8.59 -24.63 -16.08
C LYS A 181 -10.01 -24.83 -16.65
N LYS A 182 -10.81 -23.79 -16.79
CA LYS A 182 -12.26 -23.86 -17.12
C LYS A 182 -12.68 -22.99 -18.32
N GLY A 183 -11.74 -22.27 -18.94
CA GLY A 183 -12.01 -21.37 -20.05
C GLY A 183 -12.48 -19.97 -19.62
N ARG A 184 -12.47 -19.03 -20.60
CA ARG A 184 -12.70 -17.59 -20.36
C ARG A 184 -14.09 -17.27 -19.83
N THR A 185 -15.12 -17.88 -20.40
CA THR A 185 -16.54 -17.66 -20.00
C THR A 185 -16.79 -18.02 -18.54
N LYS A 186 -16.16 -19.09 -18.05
CA LYS A 186 -16.23 -19.48 -16.64
C LYS A 186 -15.38 -18.59 -15.76
N ALA A 187 -14.20 -18.13 -16.21
CA ALA A 187 -13.35 -17.24 -15.44
C ALA A 187 -14.02 -15.88 -15.16
N GLU A 188 -14.83 -15.37 -16.07
CA GLU A 188 -15.61 -14.14 -15.87
C GLU A 188 -16.72 -14.30 -14.82
N ARG A 189 -17.25 -15.50 -14.64
CA ARG A 189 -18.28 -15.84 -13.66
C ARG A 189 -17.73 -16.12 -12.27
N TYR A 190 -16.51 -16.67 -12.17
CA TYR A 190 -15.86 -17.00 -10.90
C TYR A 190 -14.83 -15.91 -10.53
N ARG A 191 -15.18 -15.01 -9.64
CA ARG A 191 -14.29 -13.97 -9.12
C ARG A 191 -14.04 -14.20 -7.63
N PHE A 192 -12.79 -14.05 -7.17
CA PHE A 192 -12.45 -14.15 -5.76
C PHE A 192 -13.02 -12.95 -4.98
N PHE A 193 -12.78 -11.73 -5.47
CA PHE A 193 -13.43 -10.49 -4.99
C PHE A 193 -14.48 -10.01 -6.00
N LEU A 194 -15.53 -9.33 -5.54
CA LEU A 194 -16.56 -8.73 -6.40
C LEU A 194 -15.96 -7.70 -7.36
N ARG A 195 -15.05 -6.89 -6.82
CA ARG A 195 -14.17 -5.98 -7.56
C ARG A 195 -12.78 -5.99 -6.92
N SER A 196 -11.77 -5.55 -7.64
CA SER A 196 -10.40 -5.35 -7.18
C SER A 196 -9.98 -3.93 -7.56
N PRO A 197 -9.24 -3.23 -6.72
CA PRO A 197 -8.74 -3.58 -5.37
C PRO A 197 -9.83 -3.76 -4.29
N TYR A 198 -9.45 -4.23 -3.09
CA TYR A 198 -10.36 -4.64 -2.02
C TYR A 198 -11.34 -3.56 -1.55
N HIS A 199 -10.95 -2.29 -1.55
CA HIS A 199 -11.86 -1.19 -1.20
C HIS A 199 -13.08 -1.11 -2.12
N HIS A 200 -12.94 -1.40 -3.42
CA HIS A 200 -14.09 -1.52 -4.32
C HIS A 200 -14.94 -2.76 -4.05
N HIS A 201 -14.36 -3.82 -3.49
CA HIS A 201 -15.13 -4.97 -3.01
C HIS A 201 -16.01 -4.57 -1.83
N LEU A 202 -15.45 -3.87 -0.83
CA LEU A 202 -16.21 -3.37 0.32
C LEU A 202 -17.29 -2.38 -0.11
N GLN A 203 -16.98 -1.43 -0.98
CA GLN A 203 -17.96 -0.48 -1.50
C GLN A 203 -19.16 -1.21 -2.14
N LYS A 204 -18.88 -2.22 -2.95
CA LYS A 204 -19.94 -3.00 -3.60
C LYS A 204 -20.72 -3.86 -2.61
N LEU A 205 -20.09 -4.39 -1.57
CA LEU A 205 -20.80 -5.09 -0.48
C LEU A 205 -21.70 -4.15 0.29
N TRP A 206 -21.23 -2.93 0.57
CA TRP A 206 -22.02 -1.91 1.27
C TRP A 206 -23.28 -1.53 0.48
N THR A 207 -23.12 -1.14 -0.79
CA THR A 207 -24.24 -0.82 -1.68
C THR A 207 -25.26 -1.98 -1.77
N TYR A 208 -24.75 -3.23 -1.84
CA TYR A 208 -25.60 -4.41 -1.89
C TYR A 208 -26.33 -4.66 -0.55
N SER A 209 -25.69 -4.33 0.57
CA SER A 209 -26.27 -4.47 1.92
C SER A 209 -27.37 -3.45 2.19
N GLU A 210 -27.21 -2.22 1.70
CA GLU A 210 -28.26 -1.18 1.81
C GLU A 210 -29.53 -1.55 1.03
N ASP A 211 -29.37 -2.12 -0.17
CA ASP A 211 -30.52 -2.52 -1.01
C ASP A 211 -31.30 -3.73 -0.46
N LYS A 212 -30.70 -4.61 0.33
CA LYS A 212 -31.30 -5.87 0.76
C LYS A 212 -31.41 -6.08 2.28
N GLN A 213 -30.97 -5.15 3.10
CA GLN A 213 -31.07 -5.15 4.58
C GLN A 213 -30.66 -6.46 5.30
N ASP A 214 -29.88 -7.34 4.66
CA ASP A 214 -29.67 -8.68 5.20
C ASP A 214 -28.19 -9.10 5.17
N ILE A 215 -27.51 -9.08 6.33
CA ILE A 215 -26.14 -9.54 6.51
C ILE A 215 -25.99 -11.02 6.08
N ILE A 216 -27.07 -11.80 6.21
CA ILE A 216 -27.11 -13.21 5.81
C ILE A 216 -26.98 -13.36 4.29
N SER A 217 -27.57 -12.44 3.51
CA SER A 217 -27.45 -12.48 2.05
C SER A 217 -26.02 -12.20 1.58
N VAL A 218 -25.28 -11.33 2.27
CA VAL A 218 -23.86 -11.06 1.99
C VAL A 218 -23.00 -12.30 2.27
N TRP A 219 -23.29 -13.02 3.35
CA TRP A 219 -22.62 -14.27 3.71
C TRP A 219 -22.90 -15.40 2.70
N LEU A 220 -24.15 -15.54 2.25
CA LEU A 220 -24.53 -16.49 1.22
C LEU A 220 -23.85 -16.21 -0.13
N ILE A 221 -23.69 -14.93 -0.50
CA ILE A 221 -22.97 -14.53 -1.71
C ILE A 221 -21.47 -14.89 -1.60
N LEU A 222 -20.87 -14.69 -0.43
CA LEU A 222 -19.50 -15.10 -0.16
C LEU A 222 -19.33 -16.62 -0.26
N GLN A 223 -20.23 -17.39 0.33
CA GLN A 223 -20.23 -18.86 0.23
C GLN A 223 -20.42 -19.36 -1.21
N ASN A 224 -21.35 -18.77 -1.95
CA ASN A 224 -21.57 -19.09 -3.35
C ASN A 224 -20.35 -18.75 -4.23
N LYS A 225 -19.60 -17.68 -3.90
CA LYS A 225 -18.38 -17.31 -4.63
C LYS A 225 -17.19 -18.18 -4.32
N LEU A 226 -17.08 -18.70 -3.12
CA LEU A 226 -16.07 -19.69 -2.73
C LEU A 226 -16.32 -21.06 -3.39
N GLY A 227 -17.39 -21.19 -4.18
CA GLY A 227 -17.74 -22.43 -4.89
C GLY A 227 -18.34 -23.50 -3.99
N LEU A 228 -18.78 -23.10 -2.79
CA LEU A 228 -19.39 -24.01 -1.82
C LEU A 228 -20.86 -24.29 -2.14
N ASN A 229 -21.53 -23.38 -2.86
CA ASN A 229 -22.88 -23.61 -3.38
C ASN A 229 -23.07 -22.93 -4.75
N PRO A 230 -23.81 -23.50 -5.70
CA PRO A 230 -24.14 -22.88 -6.99
C PRO A 230 -25.04 -21.67 -6.78
N VAL A 231 -24.70 -20.54 -7.40
CA VAL A 231 -25.54 -19.33 -7.40
C VAL A 231 -26.83 -19.65 -8.19
N PRO A 232 -28.03 -19.46 -7.64
CA PRO A 232 -29.27 -19.54 -8.39
C PRO A 232 -29.24 -18.54 -9.56
N GLU A 233 -29.76 -18.92 -10.72
CA GLU A 233 -29.73 -18.09 -11.94
C GLU A 233 -30.48 -16.74 -11.80
N GLU A 234 -31.40 -16.61 -10.85
CA GLU A 234 -32.17 -15.40 -10.54
C GLU A 234 -31.33 -14.23 -10.02
N ASN A 235 -30.09 -14.47 -9.56
CA ASN A 235 -29.18 -13.43 -9.07
C ASN A 235 -28.10 -13.03 -10.10
N LYS A 236 -28.42 -12.96 -11.39
CA LYS A 236 -27.62 -12.24 -12.35
C LYS A 236 -27.43 -10.81 -11.87
N LEU A 237 -26.18 -10.44 -11.57
CA LEU A 237 -25.83 -9.04 -11.31
C LEU A 237 -26.38 -8.21 -12.49
N LEU A 238 -27.26 -7.29 -12.21
CA LEU A 238 -27.79 -6.33 -13.18
C LEU A 238 -26.64 -5.73 -13.95
N THR A 239 -26.74 -5.71 -15.26
CA THR A 239 -25.77 -5.03 -16.12
C THR A 239 -25.86 -3.53 -15.88
N PRO A 240 -24.82 -2.73 -16.15
CA PRO A 240 -24.90 -1.27 -15.99
C PRO A 240 -26.03 -0.60 -16.75
N GLN A 241 -26.65 -1.27 -17.71
CA GLN A 241 -27.81 -0.80 -18.45
C GLN A 241 -29.14 -0.99 -17.71
N GLU A 242 -29.23 -1.94 -16.78
CA GLU A 242 -30.44 -2.23 -15.99
C GLU A 242 -30.56 -1.40 -14.71
N VAL A 243 -29.47 -0.68 -14.35
CA VAL A 243 -29.45 0.22 -13.19
C VAL A 243 -29.95 1.62 -13.53
N ASN A 244 -30.05 1.97 -14.83
CA ASN A 244 -30.45 3.30 -15.31
C ASN A 244 -31.85 3.32 -15.98
N SER A 245 -32.59 2.25 -15.88
CA SER A 245 -34.00 2.18 -16.26
C SER A 245 -34.90 2.11 -15.01
#